data_b6a376b58a6f7922d10cbc21e3dccf8a
#
_entry.id   b6a376b58a6f7922d10cbc21e3dccf8a
#
_cell.length_a   1.000
_cell.length_b   1.000
_cell.length_c   1.000
_cell.angle_alpha   90.00
_cell.angle_beta   90.00
_cell.angle_gamma   90.00
#
_symmetry.space_group_name_H-M   'P 1'
#
loop_
_entity.id
_entity.type
_entity.pdbx_description
1 polymer ?
#
loop_
_entity_poly.entity_id
_entity_poly.type
_entity_poly.pdbx_seq_one_letter_code
_entity_poly.pdbx_strand_id
1 'polypeptide(L)'
;MKTILPWLRSLVSFPLGLLAIQLFHLAGRHVFPLAYGDLDSEPVRLLALTLVTGAGIVGSFVVGAVARHRIWLHMAIFLALMLAIDIAAIVGALATQPIWFKALVIATLPLQVWVGARLAMLTYRKSSEAAAR
;
A
#
# COMPACT_ATOMS: atom_id res chain seq x y z
N MET A 1 -29.95 -11.48 2.67
CA MET A 1 -29.07 -10.50 3.32
C MET A 1 -27.63 -10.99 3.59
N LYS A 2 -27.38 -12.30 3.81
CA LYS A 2 -26.03 -12.83 4.12
C LYS A 2 -25.01 -12.73 2.96
N THR A 3 -25.43 -12.62 1.72
CA THR A 3 -24.58 -12.59 0.52
C THR A 3 -24.09 -11.19 0.09
N ILE A 4 -24.77 -10.13 0.52
CA ILE A 4 -24.44 -8.74 0.12
C ILE A 4 -23.24 -8.21 0.91
N LEU A 5 -23.10 -8.60 2.17
CA LEU A 5 -22.06 -8.09 3.08
C LEU A 5 -20.62 -8.40 2.62
N PRO A 6 -20.28 -9.60 2.08
CA PRO A 6 -18.95 -9.88 1.55
C PRO A 6 -18.60 -9.02 0.32
N TRP A 7 -19.55 -8.80 -0.60
CA TRP A 7 -19.35 -7.97 -1.77
C TRP A 7 -19.11 -6.51 -1.42
N LEU A 8 -19.88 -5.98 -0.49
CA LEU A 8 -19.71 -4.61 -0.03
C LEU A 8 -18.34 -4.41 0.62
N ARG A 9 -17.90 -5.36 1.44
CA ARG A 9 -16.55 -5.33 2.03
C ARG A 9 -15.44 -5.36 0.97
N SER A 10 -15.60 -6.16 -0.08
CA SER A 10 -14.66 -6.21 -1.19
C SER A 10 -14.54 -4.88 -1.90
N LEU A 11 -15.67 -4.25 -2.23
CA LEU A 11 -15.69 -2.95 -2.92
C LEU A 11 -15.10 -1.83 -2.06
N VAL A 12 -15.40 -1.82 -0.76
CA VAL A 12 -14.94 -0.77 0.17
C VAL A 12 -13.46 -0.96 0.54
N SER A 13 -12.92 -2.16 0.44
CA SER A 13 -11.52 -2.43 0.83
C SER A 13 -10.51 -1.61 0.03
N PHE A 14 -10.71 -1.45 -1.27
CA PHE A 14 -9.78 -0.71 -2.15
C PHE A 14 -9.74 0.80 -1.85
N PRO A 15 -10.88 1.51 -1.80
CA PRO A 15 -10.88 2.91 -1.38
C PRO A 15 -10.28 3.14 0.00
N LEU A 16 -10.54 2.25 0.96
CA LEU A 16 -9.95 2.34 2.30
C LEU A 16 -8.44 2.13 2.28
N GLY A 17 -7.94 1.17 1.47
CA GLY A 17 -6.51 0.99 1.28
C GLY A 17 -5.83 2.21 0.68
N LEU A 18 -6.42 2.80 -0.36
CA LEU A 18 -5.92 4.05 -0.96
C LEU A 18 -5.98 5.23 0.02
N LEU A 19 -7.06 5.35 0.78
CA LEU A 19 -7.18 6.38 1.83
C LEU A 19 -6.09 6.20 2.89
N ALA A 20 -5.80 4.98 3.32
CA ALA A 20 -4.73 4.69 4.27
C ALA A 20 -3.36 5.11 3.73
N ILE A 21 -3.07 4.88 2.44
CA ILE A 21 -1.87 5.37 1.76
C ILE A 21 -1.81 6.91 1.82
N GLN A 22 -2.90 7.58 1.48
CA GLN A 22 -2.95 9.06 1.50
C GLN A 22 -2.75 9.63 2.90
N LEU A 23 -3.37 9.03 3.92
CA LEU A 23 -3.17 9.43 5.32
C LEU A 23 -1.73 9.21 5.78
N PHE A 24 -1.10 8.10 5.36
CA PHE A 24 0.30 7.85 5.64
C PHE A 24 1.20 8.90 4.99
N HIS A 25 0.95 9.27 3.73
CA HIS A 25 1.69 10.33 3.05
C HIS A 25 1.45 11.69 3.69
N LEU A 26 0.23 11.99 4.11
CA LEU A 26 -0.07 13.24 4.81
C LEU A 26 0.71 13.34 6.13
N ALA A 27 0.73 12.28 6.93
CA ALA A 27 1.55 12.21 8.14
C ALA A 27 3.05 12.32 7.81
N GLY A 28 3.51 11.61 6.77
CA GLY A 28 4.90 11.65 6.31
C GLY A 28 5.36 13.04 5.92
N ARG A 29 4.52 13.84 5.26
CA ARG A 29 4.83 15.24 4.91
C ARG A 29 5.10 16.11 6.12
N HIS A 30 4.42 15.89 7.23
CA HIS A 30 4.64 16.63 8.47
C HIS A 30 5.91 16.18 9.21
N VAL A 31 6.23 14.89 9.18
CA VAL A 31 7.38 14.33 9.91
C VAL A 31 8.67 14.41 9.10
N PHE A 32 8.58 14.19 7.78
CA PHE A 32 9.71 14.14 6.85
C PHE A 32 9.47 15.04 5.63
N PRO A 33 9.36 16.36 5.79
CA PRO A 33 9.01 17.25 4.68
C PRO A 33 9.98 17.17 3.51
N LEU A 34 11.27 16.89 3.76
CA LEU A 34 12.29 16.75 2.72
C LEU A 34 12.00 15.62 1.72
N ALA A 35 11.38 14.53 2.17
CA ALA A 35 11.04 13.39 1.30
C ALA A 35 9.89 13.68 0.31
N TYR A 36 9.19 14.79 0.49
CA TYR A 36 8.05 15.20 -0.33
C TYR A 36 8.30 16.52 -1.09
N GLY A 37 9.52 17.03 -0.99
CA GLY A 37 10.01 18.19 -1.78
C GLY A 37 10.80 17.74 -3.00
N ASP A 38 11.86 18.49 -3.31
CA ASP A 38 12.74 18.17 -4.42
C ASP A 38 13.61 16.94 -4.10
N LEU A 39 13.51 15.91 -4.93
CA LEU A 39 14.26 14.68 -4.79
C LEU A 39 15.67 14.78 -5.41
N ASP A 40 16.43 15.83 -5.04
CA ASP A 40 17.68 16.17 -5.70
C ASP A 40 18.89 15.35 -5.22
N SER A 41 18.82 14.79 -4.02
CA SER A 41 19.91 14.01 -3.43
C SER A 41 19.55 12.53 -3.22
N GLU A 42 20.55 11.65 -3.26
CA GLU A 42 20.34 10.21 -3.01
C GLU A 42 19.74 9.92 -1.64
N PRO A 43 20.18 10.51 -0.52
CA PRO A 43 19.58 10.26 0.78
C PRO A 43 18.08 10.62 0.82
N VAL A 44 17.68 11.70 0.18
CA VAL A 44 16.28 12.14 0.10
C VAL A 44 15.45 11.16 -0.75
N ARG A 45 16.00 10.66 -1.88
CA ARG A 45 15.35 9.64 -2.70
C ARG A 45 15.16 8.32 -1.94
N LEU A 46 16.17 7.88 -1.18
CA LEU A 46 16.06 6.67 -0.36
C LEU A 46 15.03 6.83 0.76
N LEU A 47 14.95 7.99 1.39
CA LEU A 47 13.93 8.30 2.38
C LEU A 47 12.53 8.27 1.74
N ALA A 48 12.37 8.93 0.59
CA ALA A 48 11.10 8.92 -0.16
C ALA A 48 10.69 7.50 -0.55
N LEU A 49 11.61 6.67 -1.05
CA LEU A 49 11.36 5.26 -1.38
C LEU A 49 10.92 4.46 -0.15
N THR A 50 11.56 4.68 0.99
CA THR A 50 11.17 4.02 2.26
C THR A 50 9.76 4.40 2.67
N LEU A 51 9.39 5.67 2.56
CA LEU A 51 8.04 6.15 2.90
C LEU A 51 6.99 5.63 1.92
N VAL A 52 7.28 5.59 0.62
CA VAL A 52 6.39 5.00 -0.40
C VAL A 52 6.18 3.51 -0.12
N THR A 53 7.26 2.79 0.20
CA THR A 53 7.19 1.37 0.56
C THR A 53 6.34 1.14 1.81
N GLY A 54 6.54 1.95 2.86
CA GLY A 54 5.73 1.90 4.08
C GLY A 54 4.26 2.18 3.81
N ALA A 55 3.95 3.20 3.01
CA ALA A 55 2.59 3.53 2.61
C ALA A 55 1.89 2.37 1.88
N GLY A 56 2.59 1.72 0.95
CA GLY A 56 2.07 0.56 0.22
C GLY A 56 1.80 -0.65 1.13
N ILE A 57 2.66 -0.91 2.12
CA ILE A 57 2.44 -1.95 3.13
C ILE A 57 1.19 -1.65 3.95
N VAL A 58 1.02 -0.40 4.43
CA VAL A 58 -0.15 0.03 5.21
C VAL A 58 -1.43 -0.09 4.38
N GLY A 59 -1.43 0.38 3.14
CA GLY A 59 -2.57 0.26 2.23
C GLY A 59 -2.97 -1.20 1.99
N SER A 60 -2.00 -2.05 1.69
CA SER A 60 -2.21 -3.49 1.46
C SER A 60 -2.72 -4.20 2.72
N PHE A 61 -2.20 -3.84 3.89
CA PHE A 61 -2.70 -4.33 5.17
C PHE A 61 -4.19 -3.99 5.36
N VAL A 62 -4.58 -2.73 5.11
CA VAL A 62 -5.99 -2.29 5.25
C VAL A 62 -6.89 -3.04 4.27
N VAL A 63 -6.48 -3.19 3.00
CA VAL A 63 -7.24 -3.99 2.01
C VAL A 63 -7.44 -5.41 2.52
N GLY A 64 -6.39 -6.08 2.99
CA GLY A 64 -6.46 -7.44 3.53
C GLY A 64 -7.34 -7.52 4.77
N ALA A 65 -7.22 -6.54 5.67
CA ALA A 65 -7.97 -6.47 6.91
C ALA A 65 -9.49 -6.29 6.68
N VAL A 66 -9.89 -5.56 5.68
CA VAL A 66 -11.30 -5.30 5.34
C VAL A 66 -11.89 -6.45 4.50
N ALA A 67 -11.16 -6.92 3.49
CA ALA A 67 -11.63 -7.94 2.55
C ALA A 67 -11.90 -9.30 3.23
N ARG A 68 -11.11 -9.73 4.17
CA ARG A 68 -11.18 -10.95 5.00
C ARG A 68 -11.28 -12.29 4.25
N HIS A 69 -11.94 -12.34 3.10
CA HIS A 69 -12.08 -13.53 2.29
C HIS A 69 -11.33 -13.33 0.97
N ARG A 70 -10.81 -14.41 0.39
CA ARG A 70 -10.03 -14.38 -0.87
C ARG A 70 -8.96 -13.29 -0.90
N ILE A 71 -8.22 -13.13 0.21
CA ILE A 71 -7.21 -12.07 0.40
C ILE A 71 -6.29 -11.96 -0.81
N TRP A 72 -5.78 -13.07 -1.33
CA TRP A 72 -4.85 -13.06 -2.47
C TRP A 72 -5.45 -12.51 -3.75
N LEU A 73 -6.74 -12.72 -4.01
CA LEU A 73 -7.40 -12.11 -5.16
C LEU A 73 -7.49 -10.59 -5.01
N HIS A 74 -7.85 -10.10 -3.81
CA HIS A 74 -7.89 -8.66 -3.53
C HIS A 74 -6.49 -8.05 -3.62
N MET A 75 -5.45 -8.77 -3.15
CA MET A 75 -4.06 -8.33 -3.28
C MET A 75 -3.61 -8.25 -4.72
N ALA A 76 -3.98 -9.20 -5.58
CA ALA A 76 -3.64 -9.16 -7.01
C ALA A 76 -4.30 -7.95 -7.70
N ILE A 77 -5.56 -7.67 -7.42
CA ILE A 77 -6.28 -6.51 -7.95
C ILE A 77 -5.65 -5.21 -7.42
N PHE A 78 -5.34 -5.16 -6.12
CA PHE A 78 -4.73 -3.98 -5.51
C PHE A 78 -3.32 -3.73 -6.05
N LEU A 79 -2.53 -4.78 -6.28
CA LEU A 79 -1.22 -4.68 -6.93
C LEU A 79 -1.34 -4.09 -8.34
N ALA A 80 -2.30 -4.56 -9.13
CA ALA A 80 -2.53 -4.02 -10.47
C ALA A 80 -2.93 -2.54 -10.43
N LEU A 81 -3.78 -2.15 -9.47
CA LEU A 81 -4.18 -0.76 -9.27
C LEU A 81 -2.97 0.11 -8.86
N MET A 82 -2.17 -0.34 -7.88
CA MET A 82 -0.97 0.38 -7.45
C MET A 82 0.04 0.50 -8.58
N LEU A 83 0.24 -0.57 -9.36
CA LEU A 83 1.13 -0.54 -10.52
C LEU A 83 0.69 0.50 -11.55
N ALA A 84 -0.61 0.60 -11.84
CA ALA A 84 -1.13 1.61 -12.75
C ALA A 84 -0.90 3.05 -12.23
N ILE A 85 -1.11 3.28 -10.94
CA ILE A 85 -0.86 4.57 -10.28
C ILE A 85 0.64 4.93 -10.35
N ASP A 86 1.52 3.99 -10.04
CA ASP A 86 2.97 4.25 -10.03
C ASP A 86 3.53 4.44 -11.44
N ILE A 87 3.02 3.72 -12.44
CA ILE A 87 3.37 3.98 -13.84
C ILE A 87 2.95 5.40 -14.24
N ALA A 88 1.74 5.83 -13.89
CA ALA A 88 1.28 7.19 -14.18
C ALA A 88 2.17 8.24 -13.47
N ALA A 89 2.56 7.99 -12.21
CA ALA A 89 3.48 8.85 -11.47
C ALA A 89 4.88 8.92 -12.12
N ILE A 90 5.41 7.79 -12.60
CA ILE A 90 6.72 7.71 -13.27
C ILE A 90 6.72 8.48 -14.59
N VAL A 91 5.64 8.41 -15.35
CA VAL A 91 5.51 9.15 -16.62
C VAL A 91 5.33 10.65 -16.37
N GLY A 92 4.67 11.03 -15.28
CA GLY A 92 4.38 12.41 -14.90
C GLY A 92 5.39 12.98 -13.91
N ALA A 93 5.04 12.96 -12.64
CA ALA A 93 5.77 13.65 -11.57
C ALA A 93 7.21 13.15 -11.35
N LEU A 94 7.50 11.90 -11.66
CA LEU A 94 8.82 11.28 -11.49
C LEU A 94 9.61 11.17 -12.80
N ALA A 95 9.17 11.81 -13.89
CA ALA A 95 9.80 11.68 -15.21
C ALA A 95 11.30 12.03 -15.20
N THR A 96 11.69 13.05 -14.45
CA THR A 96 13.07 13.54 -14.32
C THR A 96 13.95 12.72 -13.36
N GLN A 97 13.36 11.81 -12.59
CA GLN A 97 14.10 11.02 -11.60
C GLN A 97 14.95 9.93 -12.26
N PRO A 98 16.06 9.51 -11.62
CA PRO A 98 16.93 8.46 -12.13
C PRO A 98 16.20 7.13 -12.38
N ILE A 99 16.66 6.37 -13.37
CA ILE A 99 16.07 5.08 -13.74
C ILE A 99 16.04 4.10 -12.56
N TRP A 100 17.12 4.04 -11.75
CA TRP A 100 17.19 3.16 -10.60
C TRP A 100 16.09 3.42 -9.58
N PHE A 101 15.78 4.71 -9.32
CA PHE A 101 14.70 5.09 -8.39
C PHE A 101 13.34 4.62 -8.91
N LYS A 102 13.04 4.90 -10.19
CA LYS A 102 11.79 4.45 -10.85
C LYS A 102 11.67 2.92 -10.85
N ALA A 103 12.76 2.22 -11.13
CA ALA A 103 12.80 0.76 -11.10
C ALA A 103 12.52 0.19 -9.69
N LEU A 104 13.07 0.80 -8.65
CA LEU A 104 12.83 0.36 -7.27
C LEU A 104 11.40 0.66 -6.81
N VAL A 105 10.80 1.78 -7.21
CA VAL A 105 9.38 2.06 -6.92
C VAL A 105 8.51 0.91 -7.42
N ILE A 106 8.69 0.49 -8.67
CA ILE A 106 7.93 -0.63 -9.25
C ILE A 106 8.31 -1.97 -8.61
N ALA A 107 9.61 -2.25 -8.46
CA ALA A 107 10.09 -3.55 -7.97
C ALA A 107 9.70 -3.85 -6.51
N THR A 108 9.49 -2.82 -5.70
CA THR A 108 9.07 -2.98 -4.30
C THR A 108 7.58 -3.26 -4.14
N LEU A 109 6.73 -2.99 -5.14
CA LEU A 109 5.27 -3.17 -5.06
C LEU A 109 4.84 -4.59 -4.69
N PRO A 110 5.35 -5.67 -5.33
CA PRO A 110 4.96 -7.03 -4.94
C PRO A 110 5.32 -7.35 -3.49
N LEU A 111 6.47 -6.86 -3.02
CA LEU A 111 6.90 -7.03 -1.63
C LEU A 111 5.97 -6.28 -0.65
N GLN A 112 5.60 -5.03 -0.96
CA GLN A 112 4.68 -4.23 -0.17
C GLN A 112 3.34 -4.94 0.01
N VAL A 113 2.77 -5.43 -1.10
CA VAL A 113 1.50 -6.13 -1.13
C VAL A 113 1.58 -7.45 -0.36
N TRP A 114 2.66 -8.21 -0.54
CA TRP A 114 2.87 -9.47 0.17
C TRP A 114 3.00 -9.27 1.69
N VAL A 115 3.81 -8.30 2.13
CA VAL A 115 3.99 -7.99 3.56
C VAL A 115 2.67 -7.54 4.17
N GLY A 116 1.95 -6.61 3.53
CA GLY A 116 0.65 -6.13 4.02
C GLY A 116 -0.37 -7.27 4.14
N ALA A 117 -0.45 -8.17 3.15
CA ALA A 117 -1.31 -9.34 3.19
C ALA A 117 -0.97 -10.28 4.36
N ARG A 118 0.32 -10.54 4.59
CA ARG A 118 0.78 -11.38 5.71
C ARG A 118 0.42 -10.79 7.06
N LEU A 119 0.63 -9.49 7.25
CA LEU A 119 0.25 -8.80 8.47
C LEU A 119 -1.26 -8.88 8.71
N ALA A 120 -2.10 -8.69 7.68
CA ALA A 120 -3.54 -8.83 7.79
C ALA A 120 -3.95 -10.25 8.22
N MET A 121 -3.35 -11.29 7.65
CA MET A 121 -3.63 -12.68 8.03
C MET A 121 -3.24 -12.99 9.48
N LEU A 122 -2.12 -12.44 9.97
CA LEU A 122 -1.67 -12.63 11.36
C LEU A 122 -2.64 -12.02 12.37
N THR A 123 -3.24 -10.86 12.06
CA THR A 123 -4.23 -10.23 12.94
C THR A 123 -5.50 -11.08 13.06
N TYR A 124 -5.94 -11.76 11.99
CA TYR A 124 -7.10 -12.65 12.05
C TYR A 124 -6.87 -13.87 12.92
N ARG A 125 -5.72 -14.50 12.75
CA ARG A 125 -5.38 -15.68 13.54
C ARG A 125 -5.43 -15.38 15.03
N LYS A 126 -4.83 -14.27 15.47
CA LYS A 126 -4.86 -13.84 16.87
C LYS A 126 -6.28 -13.58 17.39
N SER A 127 -7.13 -12.94 16.58
CA SER A 127 -8.52 -12.66 16.95
C SER A 127 -9.35 -13.94 17.11
N SER A 128 -9.13 -14.93 16.26
CA SER A 128 -9.84 -16.24 16.36
C SER A 128 -9.39 -17.03 17.58
N GLU A 129 -8.11 -17.02 17.91
CA GLU A 129 -7.57 -17.69 19.10
C GLU A 129 -8.06 -17.02 20.41
N ALA A 130 -8.22 -15.69 20.43
CA ALA A 130 -8.75 -14.96 21.58
C ALA A 130 -10.26 -15.20 21.79
N ALA A 131 -11.03 -15.40 20.72
CA ALA A 131 -12.47 -15.69 20.79
C ALA A 131 -12.77 -17.14 21.19
N ALA A 132 -11.80 -18.05 21.12
CA ALA A 132 -11.93 -19.45 21.47
C ALA A 132 -11.57 -19.77 22.94
N ARG A 133 -11.09 -18.77 23.70
CA ARG A 133 -10.77 -18.87 25.15
C ARG A 133 -11.89 -18.31 25.99
#